data_2ccda0fc1c96f19ed1bcee9c4eaeb96f
#
_entry.id   2ccda0fc1c96f19ed1bcee9c4eaeb96f
#
_cell.length_a   1.000
_cell.length_b   1.000
_cell.length_c   1.000
_cell.angle_alpha   90.00
_cell.angle_beta   90.00
_cell.angle_gamma   90.00
#
_symmetry.space_group_name_H-M   'P 1'
#
loop_
_entity.id
_entity.type
_entity.pdbx_description
1 polymer ?
#
loop_
_entity_poly.entity_id
_entity_poly.type
_entity_poly.pdbx_seq_one_letter_code
_entity_poly.pdbx_strand_id
1 'polypeptide(L)'
;MAVRIKESATATLIRRLGDNSGRILAPLRRWRPIVAVGPFGLVTRADDVREVLGDHEHFTVSHYAPKMAEITGPFILGLDDTPLYRREDAALNAVIRREDLPRIVEATLAAGRERIAAAHGRIDVVAEFADPVIDRVITGYFGTPGPDTPTQLRWARNLFEHIFLNVGDKPRIRARALEDAGEMRPHLDAHIAARRAAIAAGDAVPDDVLTRLLRQPPDEGRLHDIAIRHNLIGLIAGWIPTVSKAFAVAMEELLDRPSELERAQQAASDGDQELVGAYVFEALRFRPQTWALLRICGETTTVAAGTERATEIRKGAKVLVATQSAMFDQRAVTAPHEFRVDRPWHDYVHFGSGLHTCFGLQINRVHIPALATALLEGPRISRAPGAAGKLQFDGPYPSGLGVSLAD
;
A
#
# COMPACT_ATOMS: atom_id res chain seq x y z
N MET A 1 25.70 1.32 -11.76
CA MET A 1 25.17 2.54 -12.42
C MET A 1 23.76 2.21 -12.90
N ALA A 2 22.74 2.46 -12.09
CA ALA A 2 21.36 2.16 -12.46
C ALA A 2 20.92 3.09 -13.60
N VAL A 3 20.48 2.49 -14.70
CA VAL A 3 19.90 3.22 -15.84
C VAL A 3 18.56 3.80 -15.36
N ARG A 4 18.54 5.10 -15.05
CA ARG A 4 17.28 5.82 -14.77
C ARG A 4 16.42 5.78 -16.04
N ILE A 5 15.39 4.98 -16.04
CA ILE A 5 14.36 5.01 -17.10
C ILE A 5 13.55 6.27 -16.87
N LYS A 6 13.73 7.28 -17.71
CA LYS A 6 12.86 8.48 -17.67
C LYS A 6 11.40 8.06 -17.82
N GLU A 7 10.59 8.44 -16.85
CA GLU A 7 9.14 8.26 -16.93
C GLU A 7 8.61 8.85 -18.25
N SER A 8 7.78 8.11 -18.99
CA SER A 8 7.21 8.64 -20.22
C SER A 8 6.27 9.82 -19.90
N ALA A 9 6.18 10.80 -20.80
CA ALA A 9 5.29 11.95 -20.62
C ALA A 9 3.84 11.51 -20.34
N THR A 10 3.40 10.41 -20.97
CA THR A 10 2.08 9.81 -20.74
C THR A 10 1.94 9.25 -19.31
N ALA A 11 2.94 8.57 -18.78
CA ALA A 11 2.91 8.05 -17.41
C ALA A 11 2.88 9.19 -16.38
N THR A 12 3.68 10.22 -16.61
CA THR A 12 3.65 11.46 -15.79
C THR A 12 2.28 12.13 -15.83
N LEU A 13 1.64 12.23 -17.00
CA LEU A 13 0.30 12.79 -17.12
C LEU A 13 -0.73 11.97 -16.36
N ILE A 14 -0.75 10.65 -16.56
CA ILE A 14 -1.69 9.74 -15.87
C ILE A 14 -1.52 9.84 -14.35
N ARG A 15 -0.27 9.88 -13.87
CA ARG A 15 0.01 10.06 -12.44
C ARG A 15 -0.52 11.40 -11.93
N ARG A 16 -0.23 12.51 -12.61
CA ARG A 16 -0.71 13.84 -12.21
C ARG A 16 -2.25 13.94 -12.22
N LEU A 17 -2.91 13.30 -13.18
CA LEU A 17 -4.36 13.21 -13.21
C LEU A 17 -4.87 12.38 -12.02
N GLY A 18 -4.21 11.28 -11.71
CA GLY A 18 -4.51 10.45 -10.54
C GLY A 18 -4.33 11.22 -9.22
N ASP A 19 -3.19 11.87 -9.02
CA ASP A 19 -2.88 12.63 -7.80
C ASP A 19 -3.88 13.77 -7.53
N ASN A 20 -4.56 14.27 -8.57
CA ASN A 20 -5.56 15.33 -8.47
C ASN A 20 -6.99 14.85 -8.75
N SER A 21 -7.23 13.54 -8.77
CA SER A 21 -8.54 12.99 -9.16
C SER A 21 -9.69 13.51 -8.28
N GLY A 22 -9.45 13.80 -7.01
CA GLY A 22 -10.44 14.39 -6.11
C GLY A 22 -11.02 15.72 -6.62
N ARG A 23 -10.20 16.55 -7.30
CA ARG A 23 -10.62 17.81 -7.93
C ARG A 23 -11.06 17.61 -9.38
N ILE A 24 -10.30 16.87 -10.17
CA ILE A 24 -10.56 16.64 -11.60
C ILE A 24 -11.89 15.91 -11.81
N LEU A 25 -12.22 14.95 -10.95
CA LEU A 25 -13.48 14.22 -11.01
C LEU A 25 -14.67 14.94 -10.35
N ALA A 26 -14.48 16.15 -9.80
CA ALA A 26 -15.55 16.90 -9.16
C ALA A 26 -16.78 17.14 -10.05
N PRO A 27 -16.66 17.50 -11.35
CA PRO A 27 -17.81 17.61 -12.23
C PRO A 27 -18.54 16.28 -12.43
N LEU A 28 -17.79 15.18 -12.64
CA LEU A 28 -18.39 13.84 -12.76
C LEU A 28 -19.10 13.46 -11.47
N ARG A 29 -18.44 13.60 -10.31
CA ARG A 29 -19.02 13.32 -8.99
C ARG A 29 -20.32 14.10 -8.74
N ARG A 30 -20.42 15.32 -9.28
CA ARG A 30 -21.60 16.16 -9.12
C ARG A 30 -22.75 15.74 -10.05
N TRP A 31 -22.45 15.55 -11.34
CA TRP A 31 -23.47 15.46 -12.38
C TRP A 31 -23.67 14.06 -12.96
N ARG A 32 -22.62 13.25 -13.00
CA ARG A 32 -22.65 11.89 -13.56
C ARG A 32 -21.70 10.97 -12.77
N PRO A 33 -22.03 10.67 -11.49
CA PRO A 33 -21.10 10.00 -10.58
C PRO A 33 -20.76 8.57 -10.97
N ILE A 34 -21.62 7.93 -11.74
CA ILE A 34 -21.40 6.61 -12.30
C ILE A 34 -21.38 6.74 -13.83
N VAL A 35 -20.28 6.33 -14.43
CA VAL A 35 -20.09 6.27 -15.88
C VAL A 35 -19.88 4.83 -16.28
N ALA A 36 -20.72 4.31 -17.17
CA ALA A 36 -20.57 2.99 -17.78
C ALA A 36 -20.57 3.14 -19.30
N VAL A 37 -19.45 2.82 -19.95
CA VAL A 37 -19.29 2.93 -21.40
C VAL A 37 -18.55 1.71 -21.94
N GLY A 38 -19.25 0.88 -22.70
CA GLY A 38 -18.68 -0.37 -23.21
C GLY A 38 -18.14 -1.26 -22.10
N PRO A 39 -16.86 -1.68 -22.15
CA PRO A 39 -16.26 -2.55 -21.15
C PRO A 39 -15.68 -1.79 -19.94
N PHE A 40 -15.99 -0.49 -19.77
CA PHE A 40 -15.39 0.34 -18.71
C PHE A 40 -16.45 0.99 -17.84
N GLY A 41 -16.20 1.00 -16.53
CA GLY A 41 -16.96 1.71 -15.52
C GLY A 41 -16.04 2.66 -14.73
N LEU A 42 -16.62 3.76 -14.24
CA LEU A 42 -15.99 4.67 -13.28
C LEU A 42 -17.04 5.09 -12.25
N VAL A 43 -16.70 4.96 -10.98
CA VAL A 43 -17.56 5.33 -9.85
C VAL A 43 -16.83 6.36 -8.99
N THR A 44 -17.50 7.49 -8.69
CA THR A 44 -16.82 8.67 -8.13
C THR A 44 -17.42 9.22 -6.84
N ARG A 45 -18.69 8.92 -6.50
CA ARG A 45 -19.38 9.38 -5.30
C ARG A 45 -19.08 8.46 -4.11
N ALA A 46 -19.02 8.99 -2.91
CA ALA A 46 -18.67 8.24 -1.70
C ALA A 46 -19.57 7.03 -1.44
N ASP A 47 -20.89 7.21 -1.57
CA ASP A 47 -21.86 6.12 -1.36
C ASP A 47 -21.72 5.03 -2.41
N ASP A 48 -21.65 5.43 -3.69
CA ASP A 48 -21.52 4.52 -4.81
C ASP A 48 -20.18 3.77 -4.79
N VAL A 49 -19.09 4.44 -4.35
CA VAL A 49 -17.76 3.82 -4.15
C VAL A 49 -17.83 2.76 -3.05
N ARG A 50 -18.48 3.06 -1.92
CA ARG A 50 -18.63 2.08 -0.83
C ARG A 50 -19.53 0.92 -1.21
N GLU A 51 -20.61 1.19 -1.96
CA GLU A 51 -21.50 0.15 -2.54
C GLU A 51 -20.69 -0.83 -3.38
N VAL A 52 -19.95 -0.35 -4.39
CA VAL A 52 -19.15 -1.21 -5.28
C VAL A 52 -18.03 -1.95 -4.54
N LEU A 53 -17.39 -1.34 -3.56
CA LEU A 53 -16.33 -2.01 -2.78
C LEU A 53 -16.90 -3.04 -1.78
N GLY A 54 -18.12 -2.84 -1.31
CA GLY A 54 -18.82 -3.75 -0.40
C GLY A 54 -19.48 -4.94 -1.10
N ASP A 55 -19.86 -4.76 -2.34
CA ASP A 55 -20.54 -5.78 -3.16
C ASP A 55 -19.52 -6.68 -3.87
N HIS A 56 -18.89 -7.58 -3.12
CA HIS A 56 -17.89 -8.50 -3.65
C HIS A 56 -18.51 -9.65 -4.50
N GLU A 57 -19.80 -9.86 -4.46
CA GLU A 57 -20.50 -10.86 -5.26
C GLU A 57 -20.54 -10.40 -6.73
N HIS A 58 -20.85 -9.11 -6.98
CA HIS A 58 -20.92 -8.56 -8.31
C HIS A 58 -19.59 -7.90 -8.75
N PHE A 59 -18.79 -7.33 -7.83
CA PHE A 59 -17.55 -6.62 -8.16
C PHE A 59 -16.31 -7.36 -7.63
N THR A 60 -15.76 -8.23 -8.45
CA THR A 60 -14.71 -9.19 -8.12
C THR A 60 -13.29 -8.63 -8.30
N VAL A 61 -12.30 -9.35 -7.76
CA VAL A 61 -10.87 -9.11 -7.95
C VAL A 61 -10.24 -10.06 -8.99
N SER A 62 -11.05 -10.77 -9.75
CA SER A 62 -10.65 -11.81 -10.70
C SER A 62 -9.60 -11.37 -11.73
N HIS A 63 -9.44 -10.05 -11.98
CA HIS A 63 -8.39 -9.52 -12.85
C HIS A 63 -6.96 -9.82 -12.34
N TYR A 64 -6.78 -9.92 -11.04
CA TYR A 64 -5.46 -10.14 -10.44
C TYR A 64 -5.08 -11.63 -10.38
N ALA A 65 -6.05 -12.53 -10.32
CA ALA A 65 -5.81 -13.96 -10.13
C ALA A 65 -4.85 -14.59 -11.17
N PRO A 66 -4.97 -14.36 -12.49
CA PRO A 66 -4.03 -14.93 -13.47
C PRO A 66 -2.59 -14.43 -13.26
N LYS A 67 -2.42 -13.14 -12.93
CA LYS A 67 -1.11 -12.54 -12.70
C LYS A 67 -0.47 -13.05 -11.41
N MET A 68 -1.28 -13.21 -10.37
CA MET A 68 -0.81 -13.83 -9.13
C MET A 68 -0.42 -15.28 -9.34
N ALA A 69 -1.19 -16.06 -10.09
CA ALA A 69 -0.85 -17.45 -10.39
C ALA A 69 0.53 -17.60 -11.02
N GLU A 70 0.96 -16.65 -11.86
CA GLU A 70 2.28 -16.64 -12.47
C GLU A 70 3.40 -16.24 -11.50
N ILE A 71 3.12 -15.33 -10.56
CA ILE A 71 4.12 -14.63 -9.73
C ILE A 71 4.16 -15.22 -8.31
N THR A 72 3.10 -14.96 -7.54
CA THR A 72 3.02 -15.37 -6.13
C THR A 72 2.54 -16.80 -5.96
N GLY A 73 1.66 -17.27 -6.84
CA GLY A 73 0.67 -18.30 -6.62
C GLY A 73 -0.63 -17.67 -6.08
N PRO A 74 -1.64 -18.48 -5.73
CA PRO A 74 -2.86 -17.99 -5.11
C PRO A 74 -2.54 -17.17 -3.85
N PHE A 75 -3.12 -15.96 -3.76
CA PHE A 75 -2.96 -15.06 -2.63
C PHE A 75 -4.27 -14.30 -2.39
N ILE A 76 -4.61 -14.01 -1.15
CA ILE A 76 -5.91 -13.45 -0.72
C ILE A 76 -6.37 -12.22 -1.52
N LEU A 77 -5.46 -11.34 -1.96
CA LEU A 77 -5.83 -10.14 -2.72
C LEU A 77 -6.28 -10.40 -4.17
N GLY A 78 -6.09 -11.61 -4.68
CA GLY A 78 -6.55 -12.02 -6.01
C GLY A 78 -7.57 -13.14 -5.97
N LEU A 79 -8.06 -13.51 -4.79
CA LEU A 79 -9.10 -14.51 -4.59
C LEU A 79 -10.41 -13.82 -4.23
N ASP A 80 -11.48 -14.14 -4.95
CA ASP A 80 -12.83 -13.78 -4.53
C ASP A 80 -13.26 -14.63 -3.31
N ASP A 81 -14.47 -14.45 -2.77
CA ASP A 81 -14.95 -15.15 -1.58
C ASP A 81 -15.12 -16.67 -1.85
N THR A 82 -14.02 -17.39 -1.75
CA THR A 82 -13.92 -18.82 -1.99
C THR A 82 -13.48 -19.54 -0.71
N PRO A 83 -13.67 -20.87 -0.62
CA PRO A 83 -13.10 -21.65 0.50
C PRO A 83 -11.59 -21.48 0.64
N LEU A 84 -10.87 -21.32 -0.49
CA LEU A 84 -9.42 -21.03 -0.48
C LEU A 84 -9.13 -19.68 0.16
N TYR A 85 -9.84 -18.62 -0.26
CA TYR A 85 -9.72 -17.30 0.34
C TYR A 85 -9.91 -17.34 1.86
N ARG A 86 -11.01 -17.92 2.32
CA ARG A 86 -11.35 -17.97 3.74
C ARG A 86 -10.32 -18.73 4.57
N ARG A 87 -9.77 -19.83 4.04
CA ARG A 87 -8.69 -20.58 4.69
C ARG A 87 -7.40 -19.76 4.79
N GLU A 88 -6.95 -19.17 3.68
CA GLU A 88 -5.71 -18.40 3.63
C GLU A 88 -5.80 -17.14 4.52
N ASP A 89 -6.93 -16.43 4.45
CA ASP A 89 -7.21 -15.25 5.28
C ASP A 89 -7.24 -15.59 6.78
N ALA A 90 -7.93 -16.68 7.17
CA ALA A 90 -7.97 -17.13 8.55
C ALA A 90 -6.58 -17.51 9.07
N ALA A 91 -5.78 -18.23 8.26
CA ALA A 91 -4.43 -18.62 8.63
C ALA A 91 -3.50 -17.42 8.85
N LEU A 92 -3.59 -16.40 7.99
CA LEU A 92 -2.81 -15.17 8.12
C LEU A 92 -3.27 -14.32 9.32
N ASN A 93 -4.58 -14.17 9.53
CA ASN A 93 -5.12 -13.45 10.69
C ASN A 93 -4.76 -14.10 12.03
N ALA A 94 -4.56 -15.42 12.08
CA ALA A 94 -4.12 -16.13 13.27
C ALA A 94 -2.66 -15.80 13.66
N VAL A 95 -1.81 -15.41 12.73
CA VAL A 95 -0.37 -15.20 12.95
C VAL A 95 0.06 -13.74 12.89
N ILE A 96 -0.70 -12.86 12.21
CA ILE A 96 -0.49 -11.42 12.15
C ILE A 96 -1.38 -10.78 13.21
N ARG A 97 -0.81 -10.46 14.37
CA ARG A 97 -1.55 -10.17 15.60
C ARG A 97 -1.55 -8.68 15.92
N ARG A 98 -2.63 -8.21 16.53
CA ARG A 98 -2.72 -6.82 17.02
C ARG A 98 -1.74 -6.53 18.16
N GLU A 99 -1.43 -7.54 18.96
CA GLU A 99 -0.47 -7.46 20.07
C GLU A 99 0.96 -7.17 19.59
N ASP A 100 1.25 -7.39 18.29
CA ASP A 100 2.54 -7.07 17.69
C ASP A 100 2.70 -5.58 17.31
N LEU A 101 1.61 -4.81 17.26
CA LEU A 101 1.64 -3.41 16.82
C LEU A 101 2.64 -2.54 17.60
N PRO A 102 2.73 -2.62 18.95
CA PRO A 102 3.73 -1.86 19.70
C PRO A 102 5.17 -2.22 19.29
N ARG A 103 5.46 -3.50 19.06
CA ARG A 103 6.77 -3.98 18.62
C ARG A 103 7.15 -3.46 17.23
N ILE A 104 6.17 -3.39 16.32
CA ILE A 104 6.37 -2.83 14.96
C ILE A 104 6.66 -1.33 15.05
N VAL A 105 5.94 -0.60 15.89
CA VAL A 105 6.18 0.84 16.13
C VAL A 105 7.57 1.05 16.69
N GLU A 106 7.95 0.34 17.76
CA GLU A 106 9.27 0.45 18.38
C GLU A 106 10.40 0.15 17.39
N ALA A 107 10.29 -0.95 16.64
CA ALA A 107 11.27 -1.30 15.61
C ALA A 107 11.38 -0.24 14.51
N THR A 108 10.25 0.36 14.11
CA THR A 108 10.22 1.43 13.11
C THR A 108 10.90 2.69 13.63
N LEU A 109 10.57 3.13 14.84
CA LEU A 109 11.18 4.29 15.48
C LEU A 109 12.68 4.10 15.67
N ALA A 110 13.10 2.94 16.18
CA ALA A 110 14.52 2.64 16.40
C ALA A 110 15.30 2.65 15.06
N ALA A 111 14.79 1.98 14.02
CA ALA A 111 15.43 1.97 12.72
C ALA A 111 15.45 3.36 12.06
N GLY A 112 14.37 4.13 12.19
CA GLY A 112 14.29 5.49 11.66
C GLY A 112 15.26 6.46 12.36
N ARG A 113 15.33 6.42 13.70
CA ARG A 113 16.29 7.22 14.49
C ARG A 113 17.74 6.93 14.11
N GLU A 114 18.06 5.65 13.90
CA GLU A 114 19.39 5.24 13.42
C GLU A 114 19.74 5.89 12.08
N ARG A 115 18.77 5.95 11.14
CA ARG A 115 18.96 6.61 9.83
C ARG A 115 19.13 8.12 9.96
N ILE A 116 18.35 8.78 10.81
CA ILE A 116 18.48 10.22 11.07
C ILE A 116 19.81 10.55 11.74
N ALA A 117 20.23 9.75 12.74
CA ALA A 117 21.51 9.94 13.41
C ALA A 117 22.72 9.79 12.47
N ALA A 118 22.60 8.96 11.43
CA ALA A 118 23.63 8.79 10.41
C ALA A 118 23.60 9.89 9.31
N ALA A 119 22.57 10.73 9.28
CA ALA A 119 22.43 11.78 8.28
C ALA A 119 23.31 13.00 8.63
N HIS A 120 23.91 13.61 7.60
CA HIS A 120 24.79 14.77 7.75
C HIS A 120 24.11 16.03 7.18
N GLY A 121 23.15 16.60 7.94
CA GLY A 121 22.44 17.82 7.57
C GLY A 121 21.45 17.69 6.40
N ARG A 122 21.31 16.49 5.81
CA ARG A 122 20.35 16.17 4.75
C ARG A 122 20.14 14.67 4.66
N ILE A 123 18.94 14.29 4.17
CA ILE A 123 18.62 12.88 3.89
C ILE A 123 17.65 12.77 2.71
N ASP A 124 17.76 11.70 1.93
CA ASP A 124 16.71 11.31 0.99
C ASP A 124 15.64 10.51 1.73
N VAL A 125 14.43 11.08 1.80
CA VAL A 125 13.29 10.50 2.54
C VAL A 125 12.88 9.12 2.01
N VAL A 126 13.16 8.83 0.74
CA VAL A 126 12.80 7.54 0.13
C VAL A 126 13.97 6.56 0.21
N ALA A 127 15.07 6.88 -0.48
CA ALA A 127 16.16 5.93 -0.70
C ALA A 127 17.02 5.70 0.56
N GLU A 128 17.21 6.74 1.39
CA GLU A 128 18.09 6.67 2.56
C GLU A 128 17.33 6.46 3.87
N PHE A 129 16.02 6.78 3.89
CA PHE A 129 15.19 6.65 5.09
C PHE A 129 14.11 5.58 4.95
N ALA A 130 13.06 5.82 4.15
CA ALA A 130 11.86 4.96 4.15
C ALA A 130 12.14 3.53 3.67
N ASP A 131 12.77 3.39 2.51
CA ASP A 131 13.02 2.07 1.90
C ASP A 131 13.81 1.13 2.83
N PRO A 132 14.96 1.52 3.41
CA PRO A 132 15.70 0.63 4.30
C PRO A 132 15.01 0.41 5.65
N VAL A 133 14.26 1.37 6.19
CA VAL A 133 13.49 1.18 7.43
C VAL A 133 12.36 0.20 7.21
N ILE A 134 11.57 0.39 6.14
CA ILE A 134 10.44 -0.49 5.80
C ILE A 134 10.93 -1.92 5.55
N ASP A 135 11.99 -2.09 4.76
CA ASP A 135 12.57 -3.40 4.47
C ASP A 135 12.99 -4.11 5.75
N ARG A 136 13.80 -3.45 6.60
CA ARG A 136 14.27 -4.02 7.87
C ARG A 136 13.13 -4.44 8.81
N VAL A 137 12.11 -3.59 8.97
CA VAL A 137 10.99 -3.83 9.90
C VAL A 137 10.11 -4.95 9.38
N ILE A 138 9.74 -4.90 8.12
CA ILE A 138 8.77 -5.83 7.54
C ILE A 138 9.39 -7.20 7.30
N THR A 139 10.61 -7.27 6.80
CA THR A 139 11.29 -8.55 6.63
C THR A 139 11.61 -9.22 7.96
N GLY A 140 11.96 -8.44 8.98
CA GLY A 140 12.10 -8.93 10.36
C GLY A 140 10.80 -9.44 10.95
N TYR A 141 9.67 -8.74 10.74
CA TYR A 141 8.36 -9.14 11.22
C TYR A 141 7.81 -10.39 10.52
N PHE A 142 8.01 -10.49 9.20
CA PHE A 142 7.60 -11.68 8.44
C PHE A 142 8.59 -12.85 8.59
N GLY A 143 9.82 -12.62 8.99
CA GLY A 143 10.87 -13.63 9.07
C GLY A 143 11.43 -14.02 7.70
N THR A 144 11.42 -13.07 6.74
CA THR A 144 11.74 -13.33 5.34
C THR A 144 12.69 -12.25 4.77
N PRO A 145 13.92 -12.12 5.30
CA PRO A 145 14.87 -11.17 4.75
C PRO A 145 15.24 -11.56 3.31
N GLY A 146 15.39 -10.55 2.43
CA GLY A 146 15.98 -10.74 1.11
C GLY A 146 17.48 -10.96 1.19
N PRO A 147 18.15 -11.23 0.05
CA PRO A 147 19.61 -11.33 -0.02
C PRO A 147 20.29 -10.01 0.40
N ASP A 148 19.69 -8.90 0.01
CA ASP A 148 20.02 -7.52 0.38
C ASP A 148 18.81 -6.62 0.15
N THR A 149 18.81 -5.43 0.75
CA THR A 149 17.69 -4.46 0.62
C THR A 149 17.44 -4.05 -0.84
N PRO A 150 18.42 -3.71 -1.69
CA PRO A 150 18.15 -3.38 -3.09
C PRO A 150 17.43 -4.49 -3.86
N THR A 151 17.84 -5.74 -3.66
CA THR A 151 17.20 -6.91 -4.30
C THR A 151 15.76 -7.10 -3.81
N GLN A 152 15.53 -7.02 -2.50
CA GLN A 152 14.22 -7.14 -1.90
C GLN A 152 13.24 -6.07 -2.42
N LEU A 153 13.68 -4.82 -2.49
CA LEU A 153 12.92 -3.71 -3.05
C LEU A 153 12.60 -3.91 -4.54
N ARG A 154 13.57 -4.37 -5.32
CA ARG A 154 13.40 -4.66 -6.75
C ARG A 154 12.34 -5.75 -6.96
N TRP A 155 12.47 -6.86 -6.25
CA TRP A 155 11.49 -7.94 -6.28
C TRP A 155 10.08 -7.41 -5.94
N ALA A 156 9.91 -6.79 -4.78
CA ALA A 156 8.63 -6.29 -4.33
C ALA A 156 7.98 -5.32 -5.33
N ARG A 157 8.76 -4.38 -5.88
CA ARG A 157 8.29 -3.37 -6.84
C ARG A 157 7.87 -3.99 -8.17
N ASN A 158 8.70 -4.85 -8.76
CA ASN A 158 8.39 -5.45 -10.04
C ASN A 158 7.20 -6.42 -9.97
N LEU A 159 7.09 -7.21 -8.90
CA LEU A 159 5.95 -8.09 -8.68
C LEU A 159 4.66 -7.27 -8.51
N PHE A 160 4.67 -6.26 -7.66
CA PHE A 160 3.51 -5.39 -7.46
C PHE A 160 3.11 -4.66 -8.75
N GLU A 161 4.07 -4.13 -9.51
CA GLU A 161 3.78 -3.44 -10.77
C GLU A 161 3.05 -4.35 -11.75
N HIS A 162 3.51 -5.60 -11.90
CA HIS A 162 2.86 -6.54 -12.81
C HIS A 162 1.45 -6.91 -12.34
N ILE A 163 1.30 -7.24 -11.08
CA ILE A 163 0.01 -7.71 -10.55
C ILE A 163 -1.03 -6.60 -10.58
N PHE A 164 -0.71 -5.43 -10.02
CA PHE A 164 -1.72 -4.39 -9.72
C PHE A 164 -1.73 -3.21 -10.68
N LEU A 165 -0.60 -2.87 -11.31
CA LEU A 165 -0.50 -1.66 -12.12
C LEU A 165 -0.40 -1.93 -13.62
N ASN A 166 -0.05 -3.14 -14.02
CA ASN A 166 0.05 -3.53 -15.43
C ASN A 166 -1.32 -3.89 -16.02
N VAL A 167 -2.28 -2.97 -15.95
CA VAL A 167 -3.67 -3.19 -16.45
C VAL A 167 -3.71 -3.47 -17.95
N GLY A 168 -2.73 -2.96 -18.70
CA GLY A 168 -2.61 -3.14 -20.16
C GLY A 168 -1.71 -4.31 -20.57
N ASP A 169 -1.35 -5.20 -19.67
CA ASP A 169 -0.59 -6.44 -19.89
C ASP A 169 0.69 -6.25 -20.72
N LYS A 170 1.46 -5.17 -20.42
CA LYS A 170 2.72 -4.85 -21.09
C LYS A 170 3.74 -5.97 -20.91
N PRO A 171 4.26 -6.60 -22.01
CA PRO A 171 5.13 -7.77 -21.91
C PRO A 171 6.44 -7.53 -21.13
N ARG A 172 7.04 -6.34 -21.23
CA ARG A 172 8.28 -6.00 -20.52
C ARG A 172 8.11 -5.97 -19.00
N ILE A 173 6.94 -5.49 -18.51
CA ILE A 173 6.65 -5.47 -17.08
C ILE A 173 6.46 -6.91 -16.59
N ARG A 174 5.71 -7.73 -17.34
CA ARG A 174 5.53 -9.15 -17.04
C ARG A 174 6.85 -9.90 -17.01
N ALA A 175 7.74 -9.71 -18.01
CA ALA A 175 9.02 -10.41 -18.09
C ALA A 175 9.90 -10.14 -16.86
N ARG A 176 10.05 -8.87 -16.44
CA ARG A 176 10.80 -8.50 -15.22
C ARG A 176 10.22 -9.15 -13.96
N ALA A 177 8.89 -9.12 -13.82
CA ALA A 177 8.27 -9.73 -12.67
C ALA A 177 8.42 -11.25 -12.61
N LEU A 178 8.41 -11.93 -13.76
CA LEU A 178 8.67 -13.37 -13.83
C LEU A 178 10.11 -13.72 -13.49
N GLU A 179 11.09 -12.92 -13.94
CA GLU A 179 12.51 -13.06 -13.57
C GLU A 179 12.69 -12.94 -12.06
N ASP A 180 12.18 -11.86 -11.46
CA ASP A 180 12.26 -11.62 -10.02
C ASP A 180 11.51 -12.68 -9.19
N ALA A 181 10.36 -13.15 -9.65
CA ALA A 181 9.66 -14.25 -9.01
C ALA A 181 10.48 -15.58 -9.08
N GLY A 182 11.22 -15.78 -10.18
CA GLY A 182 12.14 -16.90 -10.36
C GLY A 182 13.29 -16.89 -9.36
N GLU A 183 13.78 -15.70 -8.96
CA GLU A 183 14.80 -15.54 -7.93
C GLU A 183 14.22 -15.64 -6.51
N MET A 184 13.08 -14.99 -6.26
CA MET A 184 12.47 -14.88 -4.93
C MET A 184 11.93 -16.21 -4.41
N ARG A 185 11.30 -17.02 -5.27
CA ARG A 185 10.72 -18.31 -4.87
C ARG A 185 11.72 -19.27 -4.22
N PRO A 186 12.84 -19.64 -4.87
CA PRO A 186 13.82 -20.55 -4.26
C PRO A 186 14.48 -19.95 -3.02
N HIS A 187 14.64 -18.61 -2.96
CA HIS A 187 15.14 -17.93 -1.77
C HIS A 187 14.22 -18.14 -0.57
N LEU A 188 12.91 -17.93 -0.74
CA LEU A 188 11.94 -18.17 0.33
C LEU A 188 11.77 -19.65 0.66
N ASP A 189 11.82 -20.55 -0.34
CA ASP A 189 11.79 -22.00 -0.08
C ASP A 189 12.96 -22.42 0.82
N ALA A 190 14.16 -21.88 0.58
CA ALA A 190 15.32 -22.13 1.43
C ALA A 190 15.12 -21.60 2.86
N HIS A 191 14.55 -20.41 3.03
CA HIS A 191 14.22 -19.85 4.36
C HIS A 191 13.18 -20.68 5.10
N ILE A 192 12.12 -21.12 4.41
CA ILE A 192 11.06 -22.00 4.98
C ILE A 192 11.69 -23.33 5.45
N ALA A 193 12.50 -23.95 4.60
CA ALA A 193 13.15 -25.23 4.91
C ALA A 193 14.12 -25.10 6.10
N ALA A 194 14.95 -24.08 6.12
CA ALA A 194 15.89 -23.80 7.21
C ALA A 194 15.17 -23.54 8.54
N ARG A 195 14.09 -22.75 8.52
CA ARG A 195 13.29 -22.45 9.72
C ARG A 195 12.59 -23.71 10.24
N ARG A 196 12.06 -24.56 9.36
CA ARG A 196 11.45 -25.84 9.70
C ARG A 196 12.46 -26.80 10.34
N ALA A 197 13.69 -26.88 9.79
CA ALA A 197 14.75 -27.68 10.36
C ALA A 197 15.15 -27.19 11.76
N ALA A 198 15.30 -25.91 11.96
CA ALA A 198 15.61 -25.31 13.26
C ALA A 198 14.52 -25.60 14.30
N ILE A 199 13.23 -25.48 13.92
CA ILE A 199 12.10 -25.82 14.79
C ILE A 199 12.15 -27.31 15.18
N ALA A 200 12.41 -28.21 14.21
CA ALA A 200 12.48 -29.65 14.44
C ALA A 200 13.67 -30.05 15.35
N ALA A 201 14.78 -29.33 15.24
CA ALA A 201 15.97 -29.51 16.09
C ALA A 201 15.78 -28.95 17.54
N GLY A 202 14.73 -28.18 17.78
CA GLY A 202 14.49 -27.53 19.08
C GLY A 202 15.33 -26.25 19.28
N ASP A 203 15.90 -25.71 18.20
CA ASP A 203 16.69 -24.48 18.25
C ASP A 203 15.82 -23.26 18.63
N ALA A 204 16.45 -22.26 19.22
CA ALA A 204 15.81 -20.97 19.41
C ALA A 204 15.54 -20.29 18.06
N VAL A 205 14.26 -20.00 17.77
CA VAL A 205 13.82 -19.33 16.55
C VAL A 205 13.06 -18.05 16.89
N PRO A 206 13.13 -17.00 16.02
CA PRO A 206 12.38 -15.76 16.23
C PRO A 206 10.87 -15.99 16.31
N ASP A 207 10.17 -15.18 17.08
CA ASP A 207 8.70 -15.09 17.05
C ASP A 207 8.29 -14.12 15.94
N ASP A 208 8.26 -14.63 14.72
CA ASP A 208 7.86 -13.93 13.49
C ASP A 208 6.72 -14.67 12.78
N VAL A 209 6.16 -14.05 11.74
CA VAL A 209 5.03 -14.61 10.98
C VAL A 209 5.38 -15.97 10.38
N LEU A 210 6.57 -16.14 9.81
CA LEU A 210 7.04 -17.42 9.25
C LEU A 210 7.04 -18.52 10.31
N THR A 211 7.65 -18.26 11.45
CA THR A 211 7.71 -19.25 12.56
C THR A 211 6.32 -19.65 13.01
N ARG A 212 5.42 -18.66 13.17
CA ARG A 212 4.05 -18.90 13.61
C ARG A 212 3.25 -19.74 12.59
N LEU A 213 3.39 -19.44 11.28
CA LEU A 213 2.78 -20.25 10.20
C LEU A 213 3.29 -21.69 10.24
N LEU A 214 4.59 -21.90 10.46
CA LEU A 214 5.19 -23.24 10.51
C LEU A 214 4.78 -24.02 11.76
N ARG A 215 4.42 -23.35 12.86
CA ARG A 215 3.97 -23.93 14.13
C ARG A 215 2.46 -24.11 14.24
N GLN A 216 1.67 -23.70 13.24
CA GLN A 216 0.23 -23.96 13.26
C GLN A 216 -0.04 -25.46 13.42
N PRO A 217 -1.06 -25.84 14.23
CA PRO A 217 -1.46 -27.23 14.40
C PRO A 217 -1.77 -27.91 13.04
N PRO A 218 -1.57 -29.20 12.92
CA PRO A 218 -1.86 -29.97 11.70
C PRO A 218 -3.37 -30.24 11.56
N ASP A 219 -4.14 -29.18 11.38
CA ASP A 219 -5.57 -29.20 11.11
C ASP A 219 -5.88 -28.80 9.67
N GLU A 220 -7.16 -28.75 9.31
CA GLU A 220 -7.61 -28.39 7.96
C GLU A 220 -7.26 -26.93 7.56
N GLY A 221 -7.00 -26.06 8.54
CA GLY A 221 -6.61 -24.65 8.34
C GLY A 221 -5.12 -24.45 8.09
N ARG A 222 -4.26 -25.45 8.38
CA ARG A 222 -2.82 -25.30 8.23
C ARG A 222 -2.39 -25.15 6.79
N LEU A 223 -1.56 -24.15 6.54
CA LEU A 223 -0.94 -23.93 5.23
C LEU A 223 0.26 -24.87 5.04
N HIS A 224 0.35 -25.51 3.87
CA HIS A 224 1.57 -26.22 3.45
C HIS A 224 2.63 -25.22 2.96
N ASP A 225 3.89 -25.64 2.88
CA ASP A 225 5.04 -24.75 2.61
C ASP A 225 4.88 -23.91 1.34
N ILE A 226 4.31 -24.48 0.27
CA ILE A 226 4.04 -23.74 -0.96
C ILE A 226 3.01 -22.62 -0.74
N ALA A 227 1.95 -22.88 0.02
CA ALA A 227 0.96 -21.86 0.36
C ALA A 227 1.55 -20.78 1.29
N ILE A 228 2.40 -21.17 2.26
CA ILE A 228 3.17 -20.22 3.08
C ILE A 228 4.01 -19.30 2.19
N ARG A 229 4.77 -19.87 1.24
CA ARG A 229 5.55 -19.08 0.28
C ARG A 229 4.68 -18.13 -0.53
N HIS A 230 3.53 -18.59 -1.06
CA HIS A 230 2.61 -17.74 -1.82
C HIS A 230 2.17 -16.52 -1.02
N ASN A 231 1.76 -16.76 0.23
CA ASN A 231 1.32 -15.68 1.11
C ASN A 231 2.46 -14.71 1.47
N LEU A 232 3.64 -15.22 1.79
CA LEU A 232 4.80 -14.38 2.11
C LEU A 232 5.24 -13.50 0.92
N ILE A 233 5.29 -14.05 -0.31
CA ILE A 233 5.56 -13.25 -1.52
C ILE A 233 4.49 -12.17 -1.68
N GLY A 234 3.21 -12.54 -1.55
CA GLY A 234 2.10 -11.60 -1.69
C GLY A 234 2.15 -10.48 -0.65
N LEU A 235 2.46 -10.79 0.61
CA LEU A 235 2.61 -9.81 1.69
C LEU A 235 3.79 -8.86 1.43
N ILE A 236 4.96 -9.38 1.07
CA ILE A 236 6.15 -8.56 0.77
C ILE A 236 5.89 -7.64 -0.42
N ALA A 237 5.37 -8.19 -1.52
CA ALA A 237 5.06 -7.44 -2.73
C ALA A 237 3.96 -6.38 -2.48
N GLY A 238 2.95 -6.70 -1.66
CA GLY A 238 1.88 -5.77 -1.33
C GLY A 238 2.30 -4.68 -0.34
N TRP A 239 3.32 -4.92 0.48
CA TRP A 239 3.68 -4.02 1.58
C TRP A 239 4.75 -3.01 1.22
N ILE A 240 5.96 -3.47 0.87
CA ILE A 240 7.13 -2.61 0.72
C ILE A 240 6.87 -1.43 -0.23
N PRO A 241 6.44 -1.64 -1.50
CA PRO A 241 6.29 -0.54 -2.44
C PRO A 241 5.12 0.39 -2.11
N THR A 242 4.06 -0.13 -1.47
CA THR A 242 2.88 0.66 -1.16
C THR A 242 3.09 1.56 0.05
N VAL A 243 3.76 1.06 1.10
CA VAL A 243 4.11 1.87 2.28
C VAL A 243 5.16 2.91 1.94
N SER A 244 6.21 2.55 1.18
CA SER A 244 7.21 3.49 0.69
C SER A 244 6.55 4.63 -0.09
N LYS A 245 5.65 4.32 -1.02
CA LYS A 245 4.93 5.32 -1.79
C LYS A 245 3.99 6.15 -0.92
N ALA A 246 3.21 5.53 -0.03
CA ALA A 246 2.30 6.25 0.86
C ALA A 246 3.06 7.25 1.73
N PHE A 247 4.14 6.81 2.35
CA PHE A 247 4.97 7.68 3.17
C PHE A 247 5.58 8.84 2.36
N ALA A 248 6.19 8.55 1.20
CA ALA A 248 6.82 9.55 0.36
C ALA A 248 5.85 10.63 -0.14
N VAL A 249 4.64 10.23 -0.58
CA VAL A 249 3.64 11.20 -1.07
C VAL A 249 3.00 11.98 0.08
N ALA A 250 2.87 11.40 1.29
CA ALA A 250 2.41 12.11 2.47
C ALA A 250 3.44 13.18 2.89
N MET A 251 4.73 12.83 2.90
CA MET A 251 5.79 13.79 3.21
C MET A 251 5.90 14.90 2.16
N GLU A 252 5.76 14.58 0.87
CA GLU A 252 5.70 15.58 -0.20
C GLU A 252 4.54 16.57 0.02
N GLU A 253 3.35 16.08 0.40
CA GLU A 253 2.18 16.93 0.66
C GLU A 253 2.39 17.81 1.91
N LEU A 254 2.99 17.28 2.98
CA LEU A 254 3.33 18.08 4.16
C LEU A 254 4.41 19.12 3.86
N LEU A 255 5.43 18.77 3.08
CA LEU A 255 6.45 19.74 2.62
C LEU A 255 5.88 20.84 1.72
N ASP A 256 4.76 20.62 1.04
CA ASP A 256 4.01 21.67 0.31
C ASP A 256 3.14 22.54 1.23
N ARG A 257 3.03 22.20 2.54
CA ARG A 257 2.22 22.86 3.57
C ARG A 257 3.05 23.21 4.80
N PRO A 258 3.90 24.24 4.76
CA PRO A 258 4.87 24.51 5.84
C PRO A 258 4.26 24.63 7.23
N SER A 259 3.07 25.23 7.35
CA SER A 259 2.37 25.36 8.64
C SER A 259 1.89 24.01 9.20
N GLU A 260 1.44 23.11 8.33
CA GLU A 260 1.01 21.76 8.76
C GLU A 260 2.21 20.88 9.07
N LEU A 261 3.30 21.02 8.31
CA LEU A 261 4.57 20.35 8.58
C LEU A 261 5.12 20.75 9.96
N GLU A 262 5.14 22.05 10.27
CA GLU A 262 5.61 22.54 11.59
C GLU A 262 4.78 21.97 12.74
N ARG A 263 3.45 21.93 12.60
CA ARG A 263 2.57 21.33 13.61
C ARG A 263 2.78 19.80 13.73
N ALA A 264 2.97 19.11 12.60
CA ALA A 264 3.28 17.69 12.60
C ALA A 264 4.63 17.38 13.28
N GLN A 265 5.65 18.23 13.07
CA GLN A 265 6.93 18.15 13.79
C GLN A 265 6.77 18.39 15.30
N GLN A 266 5.94 19.37 15.69
CA GLN A 266 5.66 19.59 17.09
C GLN A 266 4.96 18.38 17.72
N ALA A 267 3.94 17.82 17.06
CA ALA A 267 3.26 16.60 17.53
C ALA A 267 4.25 15.42 17.69
N ALA A 268 5.17 15.25 16.72
CA ALA A 268 6.20 14.21 16.81
C ALA A 268 7.14 14.42 17.98
N SER A 269 7.59 15.67 18.21
CA SER A 269 8.46 16.04 19.34
C SER A 269 7.77 15.85 20.69
N ASP A 270 6.46 16.06 20.75
CA ASP A 270 5.64 15.86 21.96
C ASP A 270 5.30 14.37 22.18
N GLY A 271 5.67 13.48 21.25
CA GLY A 271 5.39 12.05 21.30
C GLY A 271 3.94 11.68 20.96
N ASP A 272 3.16 12.61 20.41
CA ASP A 272 1.77 12.39 20.00
C ASP A 272 1.69 11.69 18.64
N GLN A 273 1.89 10.37 18.65
CA GLN A 273 1.84 9.55 17.44
C GLN A 273 0.45 9.51 16.79
N GLU A 274 -0.63 9.70 17.56
CA GLU A 274 -1.99 9.73 17.03
C GLU A 274 -2.19 10.99 16.18
N LEU A 275 -1.77 12.14 16.68
CA LEU A 275 -1.83 13.39 15.93
C LEU A 275 -0.90 13.37 14.71
N VAL A 276 0.31 12.83 14.81
CA VAL A 276 1.18 12.60 13.64
C VAL A 276 0.47 11.74 12.61
N GLY A 277 -0.19 10.67 13.04
CA GLY A 277 -1.01 9.82 12.16
C GLY A 277 -2.14 10.59 11.46
N ALA A 278 -2.81 11.49 12.17
CA ALA A 278 -3.84 12.34 11.60
C ALA A 278 -3.29 13.25 10.49
N TYR A 279 -2.12 13.88 10.68
CA TYR A 279 -1.43 14.64 9.62
C TYR A 279 -1.08 13.78 8.41
N VAL A 280 -0.56 12.58 8.64
CA VAL A 280 -0.17 11.64 7.57
C VAL A 280 -1.37 11.19 6.75
N PHE A 281 -2.46 10.77 7.39
CA PHE A 281 -3.64 10.28 6.67
C PHE A 281 -4.42 11.40 6.00
N GLU A 282 -4.41 12.60 6.56
CA GLU A 282 -4.98 13.76 5.87
C GLU A 282 -4.11 14.17 4.67
N ALA A 283 -2.79 14.14 4.76
CA ALA A 283 -1.90 14.36 3.61
C ALA A 283 -2.17 13.31 2.50
N LEU A 284 -2.33 12.04 2.86
CA LEU A 284 -2.68 10.97 1.93
C LEU A 284 -4.06 11.16 1.27
N ARG A 285 -4.99 11.86 1.89
CA ARG A 285 -6.28 12.19 1.29
C ARG A 285 -6.10 13.18 0.12
N PHE A 286 -5.20 14.15 0.26
CA PHE A 286 -4.87 15.09 -0.82
C PHE A 286 -3.98 14.45 -1.88
N ARG A 287 -3.04 13.61 -1.48
CA ARG A 287 -2.09 12.92 -2.38
C ARG A 287 -2.03 11.43 -2.05
N PRO A 288 -2.94 10.62 -2.62
CA PRO A 288 -3.07 9.22 -2.23
C PRO A 288 -1.97 8.34 -2.83
N GLN A 289 -1.70 7.23 -2.16
CA GLN A 289 -0.86 6.15 -2.71
C GLN A 289 -1.47 5.58 -4.00
N THR A 290 -2.81 5.41 -4.02
CA THR A 290 -3.60 5.11 -5.23
C THR A 290 -4.90 5.90 -5.21
N TRP A 291 -5.31 6.41 -6.36
CA TRP A 291 -6.51 7.22 -6.48
C TRP A 291 -7.79 6.42 -6.76
N ALA A 292 -7.63 5.19 -7.24
CA ALA A 292 -8.74 4.30 -7.56
C ALA A 292 -8.32 2.83 -7.41
N LEU A 293 -9.31 1.97 -7.15
CA LEU A 293 -9.19 0.52 -7.13
C LEU A 293 -9.90 -0.06 -8.36
N LEU A 294 -9.35 -1.15 -8.90
CA LEU A 294 -9.96 -1.86 -10.02
C LEU A 294 -10.84 -3.00 -9.50
N ARG A 295 -12.03 -3.13 -10.09
CA ARG A 295 -12.91 -4.29 -9.94
C ARG A 295 -13.35 -4.79 -11.31
N ILE A 296 -13.73 -6.06 -11.39
CA ILE A 296 -14.41 -6.63 -12.54
C ILE A 296 -15.87 -6.88 -12.18
N CYS A 297 -16.78 -6.40 -13.00
CA CYS A 297 -18.18 -6.73 -12.86
C CYS A 297 -18.38 -8.22 -13.25
N GLY A 298 -18.59 -9.09 -12.28
CA GLY A 298 -18.74 -10.54 -12.46
C GLY A 298 -20.07 -10.91 -13.08
N GLU A 299 -21.13 -10.18 -12.72
CA GLU A 299 -22.49 -10.31 -13.26
C GLU A 299 -23.09 -8.92 -13.47
N THR A 300 -23.94 -8.79 -14.52
CA THR A 300 -24.59 -7.51 -14.80
C THR A 300 -25.42 -7.08 -13.60
N THR A 301 -25.16 -5.87 -13.10
CA THR A 301 -25.82 -5.32 -11.91
C THR A 301 -26.05 -3.82 -12.05
N THR A 302 -26.89 -3.24 -11.19
CA THR A 302 -27.19 -1.81 -11.18
C THR A 302 -26.62 -1.18 -9.91
N VAL A 303 -25.66 -0.28 -10.07
CA VAL A 303 -25.13 0.55 -8.99
C VAL A 303 -26.09 1.71 -8.72
N ALA A 304 -26.26 2.09 -7.45
CA ALA A 304 -27.19 3.12 -6.97
C ALA A 304 -28.66 2.84 -7.34
N ALA A 305 -29.05 1.56 -7.31
CA ALA A 305 -30.41 1.13 -7.63
C ALA A 305 -31.46 1.93 -6.79
N GLY A 306 -32.59 2.25 -7.40
CA GLY A 306 -33.65 3.03 -6.74
C GLY A 306 -33.39 4.53 -6.65
N THR A 307 -32.31 5.05 -7.21
CA THR A 307 -31.98 6.48 -7.31
C THR A 307 -32.01 6.98 -8.74
N GLU A 308 -32.05 8.29 -8.94
CA GLU A 308 -31.97 8.93 -10.26
C GLU A 308 -30.63 8.65 -10.99
N ARG A 309 -29.61 8.23 -10.28
CA ARG A 309 -28.28 7.91 -10.81
C ARG A 309 -28.08 6.41 -11.05
N ALA A 310 -29.13 5.58 -10.87
CA ALA A 310 -29.07 4.15 -11.10
C ALA A 310 -28.44 3.86 -12.48
N THR A 311 -27.37 3.09 -12.50
CA THR A 311 -26.61 2.81 -13.73
C THR A 311 -26.28 1.32 -13.81
N GLU A 312 -26.70 0.68 -14.89
CA GLU A 312 -26.34 -0.70 -15.20
C GLU A 312 -24.85 -0.79 -15.56
N ILE A 313 -24.14 -1.70 -14.89
CA ILE A 313 -22.79 -2.09 -15.25
C ILE A 313 -22.82 -3.54 -15.74
N ARG A 314 -22.32 -3.76 -16.93
CA ARG A 314 -22.41 -5.07 -17.61
C ARG A 314 -21.32 -6.01 -17.13
N LYS A 315 -21.63 -7.30 -17.12
CA LYS A 315 -20.68 -8.38 -16.90
C LYS A 315 -19.41 -8.20 -17.72
N GLY A 316 -18.24 -8.38 -17.09
CA GLY A 316 -16.92 -8.24 -17.69
C GLY A 316 -16.39 -6.82 -17.73
N ALA A 317 -17.17 -5.81 -17.35
CA ALA A 317 -16.69 -4.42 -17.31
C ALA A 317 -15.60 -4.23 -16.26
N LYS A 318 -14.52 -3.51 -16.64
CA LYS A 318 -13.47 -3.04 -15.74
C LYS A 318 -13.94 -1.76 -15.07
N VAL A 319 -14.16 -1.79 -13.76
CA VAL A 319 -14.71 -0.68 -12.99
C VAL A 319 -13.60 -0.02 -12.16
N LEU A 320 -13.29 1.23 -12.46
CA LEU A 320 -12.41 2.06 -11.62
C LEU A 320 -13.25 2.68 -10.50
N VAL A 321 -12.93 2.31 -9.29
CA VAL A 321 -13.60 2.78 -8.08
C VAL A 321 -12.75 3.90 -7.49
N ALA A 322 -13.13 5.17 -7.74
CA ALA A 322 -12.32 6.35 -7.45
C ALA A 322 -12.35 6.72 -5.95
N THR A 323 -11.55 6.04 -5.15
CA THR A 323 -11.46 6.23 -3.69
C THR A 323 -11.07 7.65 -3.30
N GLN A 324 -10.12 8.28 -4.00
CA GLN A 324 -9.78 9.68 -3.73
C GLN A 324 -10.97 10.60 -4.00
N SER A 325 -11.69 10.38 -5.11
CA SER A 325 -12.88 11.19 -5.41
C SER A 325 -13.94 11.09 -4.31
N ALA A 326 -14.15 9.88 -3.76
CA ALA A 326 -15.06 9.66 -2.63
C ALA A 326 -14.67 10.48 -1.40
N MET A 327 -13.39 10.58 -1.07
CA MET A 327 -12.87 11.38 0.04
C MET A 327 -12.99 12.91 -0.17
N PHE A 328 -13.36 13.35 -1.37
CA PHE A 328 -13.67 14.75 -1.70
C PHE A 328 -15.16 14.99 -1.96
N ASP A 329 -16.03 14.02 -1.67
CA ASP A 329 -17.48 14.19 -1.82
C ASP A 329 -18.05 14.99 -0.64
N GLN A 330 -18.44 16.24 -0.89
CA GLN A 330 -19.00 17.15 0.12
C GLN A 330 -20.33 16.67 0.74
N ARG A 331 -20.95 15.59 0.19
CA ARG A 331 -22.16 14.98 0.75
C ARG A 331 -21.83 14.02 1.88
N ALA A 332 -20.61 13.48 1.88
CA ALA A 332 -20.15 12.50 2.86
C ALA A 332 -19.05 13.05 3.77
N VAL A 333 -18.23 13.98 3.26
CA VAL A 333 -17.06 14.51 3.94
C VAL A 333 -17.22 16.02 4.14
N THR A 334 -17.18 16.47 5.38
CA THR A 334 -17.31 17.89 5.73
C THR A 334 -16.08 18.68 5.29
N ALA A 335 -16.27 19.85 4.66
CA ALA A 335 -15.18 20.72 4.20
C ALA A 335 -14.03 19.94 3.49
N PRO A 336 -14.32 19.19 2.39
CA PRO A 336 -13.36 18.23 1.83
C PRO A 336 -12.12 18.89 1.20
N HIS A 337 -12.14 20.20 0.98
CA HIS A 337 -11.02 20.96 0.42
C HIS A 337 -10.09 21.58 1.48
N GLU A 338 -10.48 21.50 2.76
CA GLU A 338 -9.66 21.95 3.89
C GLU A 338 -8.77 20.79 4.38
N PHE A 339 -7.52 21.11 4.74
CA PHE A 339 -6.65 20.16 5.44
C PHE A 339 -7.02 20.14 6.92
N ARG A 340 -7.52 19.00 7.41
CA ARG A 340 -8.08 18.86 8.75
C ARG A 340 -7.63 17.55 9.38
N VAL A 341 -7.07 17.63 10.57
CA VAL A 341 -6.57 16.48 11.34
C VAL A 341 -7.59 15.88 12.32
N ASP A 342 -8.76 16.52 12.44
CA ASP A 342 -9.86 16.09 13.31
C ASP A 342 -10.95 15.28 12.59
N ARG A 343 -10.62 14.72 11.42
CA ARG A 343 -11.57 13.92 10.64
C ARG A 343 -11.82 12.57 11.26
N PRO A 344 -13.07 12.10 11.29
CA PRO A 344 -13.36 10.75 11.70
C PRO A 344 -12.79 9.75 10.69
N TRP A 345 -12.34 8.60 11.18
CA TRP A 345 -11.69 7.59 10.32
C TRP A 345 -12.56 7.14 9.13
N HIS A 346 -13.87 7.14 9.27
CA HIS A 346 -14.77 6.73 8.19
C HIS A 346 -14.79 7.69 6.99
N ASP A 347 -14.24 8.90 7.10
CA ASP A 347 -14.06 9.81 5.96
C ASP A 347 -12.97 9.30 5.00
N TYR A 348 -12.08 8.43 5.49
CA TYR A 348 -10.97 7.89 4.71
C TYR A 348 -11.31 6.54 4.07
N VAL A 349 -10.95 6.39 2.80
CA VAL A 349 -11.08 5.14 2.02
C VAL A 349 -9.72 4.74 1.45
N HIS A 350 -8.62 5.08 2.17
CA HIS A 350 -7.26 4.78 1.76
C HIS A 350 -6.99 3.29 1.58
N PHE A 351 -7.63 2.48 2.40
CA PHE A 351 -7.43 1.03 2.47
C PHE A 351 -8.57 0.24 1.82
N GLY A 352 -9.43 0.91 1.03
CA GLY A 352 -10.63 0.29 0.49
C GLY A 352 -11.69 0.02 1.55
N SER A 353 -12.64 -0.85 1.22
CA SER A 353 -13.70 -1.34 2.13
C SER A 353 -14.24 -2.70 1.66
N GLY A 354 -15.04 -3.35 2.49
CA GLY A 354 -15.65 -4.66 2.20
C GLY A 354 -14.65 -5.81 2.34
N LEU A 355 -14.93 -6.93 1.65
CA LEU A 355 -14.14 -8.17 1.73
C LEU A 355 -12.65 -7.94 1.46
N HIS A 356 -12.33 -7.11 0.47
CA HIS A 356 -10.96 -6.79 0.06
C HIS A 356 -10.43 -5.50 0.68
N THR A 357 -10.87 -5.15 1.89
CA THR A 357 -10.16 -4.14 2.70
C THR A 357 -8.71 -4.55 2.83
N CYS A 358 -7.79 -3.58 2.74
CA CYS A 358 -6.35 -3.87 2.82
C CYS A 358 -6.02 -4.74 4.03
N PHE A 359 -5.42 -5.89 3.79
CA PHE A 359 -5.02 -6.82 4.84
C PHE A 359 -4.04 -6.18 5.84
N GLY A 360 -3.17 -5.29 5.35
CA GLY A 360 -2.21 -4.54 6.15
C GLY A 360 -2.79 -3.34 6.92
N LEU A 361 -4.10 -3.08 6.89
CA LEU A 361 -4.72 -1.90 7.50
C LEU A 361 -4.28 -1.67 8.95
N GLN A 362 -4.37 -2.70 9.80
CA GLN A 362 -4.09 -2.56 11.24
C GLN A 362 -2.63 -2.14 11.49
N ILE A 363 -1.69 -2.76 10.78
CA ILE A 363 -0.27 -2.43 10.91
C ILE A 363 0.02 -1.06 10.28
N ASN A 364 -0.50 -0.77 9.10
CA ASN A 364 -0.21 0.48 8.41
C ASN A 364 -0.77 1.72 9.12
N ARG A 365 -1.81 1.55 9.94
CA ARG A 365 -2.32 2.63 10.81
C ARG A 365 -1.32 3.06 11.88
N VAL A 366 -0.36 2.24 12.22
CA VAL A 366 0.70 2.58 13.19
C VAL A 366 2.08 2.67 12.53
N HIS A 367 2.37 1.87 11.52
CA HIS A 367 3.68 1.82 10.87
C HIS A 367 3.97 3.10 10.06
N ILE A 368 3.01 3.58 9.24
CA ILE A 368 3.22 4.81 8.45
C ILE A 368 3.35 6.04 9.36
N PRO A 369 2.52 6.24 10.40
CA PRO A 369 2.75 7.27 11.41
C PRO A 369 4.09 7.13 12.13
N ALA A 370 4.52 5.92 12.50
CA ALA A 370 5.81 5.72 13.17
C ALA A 370 7.00 6.09 12.28
N LEU A 371 6.94 5.82 10.95
CA LEU A 371 7.91 6.34 9.99
C LEU A 371 7.95 7.86 10.00
N ALA A 372 6.78 8.51 10.00
CA ALA A 372 6.69 9.96 10.04
C ALA A 372 7.21 10.51 11.37
N THR A 373 6.84 9.91 12.50
CA THR A 373 7.36 10.31 13.81
C THR A 373 8.88 10.25 13.85
N ALA A 374 9.49 9.14 13.42
CA ALA A 374 10.94 8.98 13.44
C ALA A 374 11.70 9.99 12.56
N LEU A 375 11.07 10.48 11.48
CA LEU A 375 11.64 11.54 10.62
C LEU A 375 11.43 12.93 11.23
N LEU A 376 10.29 13.17 11.89
CA LEU A 376 9.82 14.50 12.30
C LEU A 376 10.19 14.87 13.75
N GLU A 377 10.47 13.90 14.63
CA GLU A 377 10.79 14.13 16.04
C GLU A 377 12.21 14.70 16.28
N GLY A 378 13.07 14.59 15.26
CA GLY A 378 14.46 15.04 15.30
C GLY A 378 14.64 16.48 14.82
N PRO A 379 15.72 16.77 14.06
CA PRO A 379 16.00 18.08 13.50
C PRO A 379 14.85 18.62 12.65
N ARG A 380 14.68 19.94 12.62
CA ARG A 380 13.68 20.55 11.74
C ARG A 380 13.96 20.20 10.28
N ILE A 381 12.95 19.73 9.57
CA ILE A 381 13.09 19.41 8.14
C ILE A 381 12.53 20.50 7.25
N SER A 382 13.20 20.68 6.12
CA SER A 382 12.71 21.51 5.01
C SER A 382 13.10 20.89 3.68
N ARG A 383 12.49 21.33 2.58
CA ARG A 383 12.87 20.83 1.25
C ARG A 383 14.33 21.10 0.96
N ALA A 384 15.06 20.12 0.44
CA ALA A 384 16.37 20.34 -0.11
C ALA A 384 16.31 21.30 -1.32
N PRO A 385 17.34 22.09 -1.59
CA PRO A 385 17.36 23.02 -2.70
C PRO A 385 17.24 22.32 -4.07
N GLY A 386 16.57 22.98 -5.01
CA GLY A 386 16.51 22.56 -6.40
C GLY A 386 15.69 21.30 -6.68
N ALA A 387 16.13 20.49 -7.63
CA ALA A 387 15.42 19.30 -8.08
C ALA A 387 15.44 18.18 -7.02
N ALA A 388 16.45 18.15 -6.17
CA ALA A 388 16.57 17.13 -5.11
C ALA A 388 15.42 17.20 -4.10
N GLY A 389 14.92 18.42 -3.81
CA GLY A 389 13.81 18.62 -2.88
C GLY A 389 12.42 18.32 -3.46
N LYS A 390 12.33 17.84 -4.70
CA LYS A 390 11.06 17.44 -5.33
C LYS A 390 10.97 15.93 -5.37
N LEU A 391 9.76 15.41 -5.13
CA LEU A 391 9.52 13.98 -5.22
C LEU A 391 9.80 13.47 -6.63
N GLN A 392 10.75 12.56 -6.73
CA GLN A 392 11.17 11.91 -7.96
C GLN A 392 10.55 10.51 -8.07
N PHE A 393 10.38 10.03 -9.30
CA PHE A 393 9.80 8.73 -9.56
C PHE A 393 10.68 7.90 -10.51
N ASP A 394 10.72 6.59 -10.26
CA ASP A 394 11.16 5.58 -11.22
C ASP A 394 9.96 4.67 -11.52
N GLY A 395 9.41 4.81 -12.73
CA GLY A 395 8.13 4.20 -13.07
C GLY A 395 7.01 4.70 -12.14
N PRO A 396 6.23 3.78 -11.51
CA PRO A 396 5.14 4.15 -10.62
C PRO A 396 5.58 4.43 -9.16
N TYR A 397 6.88 4.27 -8.85
CA TYR A 397 7.40 4.33 -7.49
C TYR A 397 8.22 5.58 -7.23
N PRO A 398 8.10 6.18 -6.03
CA PRO A 398 9.03 7.18 -5.55
C PRO A 398 10.47 6.64 -5.58
N SER A 399 11.40 7.49 -6.00
CA SER A 399 12.82 7.16 -6.08
C SER A 399 13.72 8.13 -5.34
N GLY A 400 13.17 9.26 -4.89
CA GLY A 400 13.92 10.24 -4.10
C GLY A 400 13.06 11.43 -3.72
N LEU A 401 13.32 11.97 -2.53
CA LEU A 401 12.78 13.21 -1.99
C LEU A 401 13.77 13.75 -0.96
N GLY A 402 14.62 14.67 -1.37
CA GLY A 402 15.63 15.25 -0.48
C GLY A 402 15.05 16.26 0.50
N VAL A 403 15.43 16.14 1.77
CA VAL A 403 15.17 17.14 2.80
C VAL A 403 16.49 17.59 3.44
N SER A 404 16.54 18.86 3.84
CA SER A 404 17.59 19.43 4.70
C SER A 404 17.15 19.24 6.17
N LEU A 405 18.11 18.90 7.00
CA LEU A 405 17.96 18.78 8.46
C LEU A 405 18.64 19.99 9.08
N ALA A 406 17.90 20.81 9.80
CA ALA A 406 18.43 21.96 10.53
C ALA A 406 18.43 21.64 12.03
N ASP A 407 19.52 22.04 12.72
CA ASP A 407 19.66 21.92 14.17
C ASP A 407 18.60 22.76 14.93
#